data_8cfeb04ba7f63c0ba64e5157da142408
#
_entry.id   8cfeb04ba7f63c0ba64e5157da142408
#
_cell.length_a   1.000
_cell.length_b   1.000
_cell.length_c   1.000
_cell.angle_alpha   90.00
_cell.angle_beta   90.00
_cell.angle_gamma   90.00
#
_symmetry.space_group_name_H-M   'P 1'
#
loop_
_entity.id
_entity.type
_entity.pdbx_description
1 polymer ?
#
loop_
_entity_poly.entity_id
_entity_poly.type
_entity_poly.pdbx_seq_one_letter_code
_entity_poly.pdbx_strand_id
1 'polypeptide(L)'
;MVFMKKVEAVIKPFKLDEVKDQLNEIGIKGITVSEVKGFGRQKGHTELYRGAEYVVDFLPKIKLEIIVSDSLLDDVINTIMKTAQTGRIGDGKIFVTDLVDAIRIRTGERGEEAV
;
A
#
# COMPACT_ATOMS: atom_id res chain seq x y z
N MET A 1 12.49 23.55 6.10
CA MET A 1 11.36 22.97 5.36
C MET A 1 11.29 21.48 5.65
N VAL A 2 10.12 21.01 5.98
CA VAL A 2 9.90 19.62 6.29
C VAL A 2 9.39 18.92 5.04
N PHE A 3 9.98 17.78 4.73
CA PHE A 3 9.57 16.98 3.58
C PHE A 3 8.86 15.73 4.06
N MET A 4 7.71 15.51 3.46
CA MET A 4 6.88 14.33 3.73
C MET A 4 6.58 13.61 2.43
N LYS A 5 6.38 12.32 2.55
CA LYS A 5 6.02 11.47 1.41
C LYS A 5 4.75 10.70 1.71
N LYS A 6 3.97 10.50 0.67
CA LYS A 6 2.86 9.55 0.72
C LYS A 6 3.32 8.26 0.06
N VAL A 7 3.22 7.17 0.81
CA VAL A 7 3.51 5.84 0.31
C VAL A 7 2.19 5.12 0.10
N GLU A 8 1.95 4.67 -1.13
CA GLU A 8 0.83 3.80 -1.44
C GLU A 8 1.38 2.44 -1.82
N ALA A 9 0.97 1.42 -1.10
CA ALA A 9 1.38 0.05 -1.40
C ALA A 9 0.16 -0.79 -1.72
N VAL A 10 0.17 -1.41 -2.90
CA VAL A 10 -0.88 -2.34 -3.31
C VAL A 10 -0.30 -3.73 -3.18
N ILE A 11 -0.85 -4.52 -2.28
CA ILE A 11 -0.28 -5.81 -1.89
C ILE A 11 -1.33 -6.92 -1.95
N LYS A 12 -0.87 -8.16 -1.88
CA LYS A 12 -1.77 -9.31 -1.74
C LYS A 12 -2.48 -9.27 -0.39
N PRO A 13 -3.79 -9.56 -0.34
CA PRO A 13 -4.57 -9.41 0.90
C PRO A 13 -4.02 -10.18 2.09
N PHE A 14 -3.52 -11.40 1.88
CA PHE A 14 -3.03 -12.22 2.97
C PHE A 14 -1.73 -11.71 3.61
N LYS A 15 -1.10 -10.69 3.01
CA LYS A 15 0.10 -10.08 3.55
C LYS A 15 -0.19 -8.89 4.48
N LEU A 16 -1.44 -8.46 4.56
CA LEU A 16 -1.80 -7.26 5.31
C LEU A 16 -1.34 -7.29 6.76
N ASP A 17 -1.65 -8.36 7.48
CA ASP A 17 -1.34 -8.42 8.91
C ASP A 17 0.16 -8.38 9.18
N GLU A 18 0.95 -9.11 8.40
CA GLU A 18 2.40 -9.11 8.54
C GLU A 18 2.99 -7.73 8.25
N VAL A 19 2.53 -7.09 7.18
CA VAL A 19 3.02 -5.76 6.81
C VAL A 19 2.66 -4.75 7.88
N LYS A 20 1.44 -4.77 8.36
CA LYS A 20 0.99 -3.88 9.43
C LYS A 20 1.84 -4.05 10.68
N ASP A 21 2.09 -5.29 11.09
CA ASP A 21 2.87 -5.57 12.29
C ASP A 21 4.31 -5.09 12.15
N GLN A 22 4.93 -5.33 11.00
CA GLN A 22 6.30 -4.89 10.75
C GLN A 22 6.42 -3.37 10.66
N LEU A 23 5.42 -2.69 10.10
CA LEU A 23 5.41 -1.23 10.07
C LEU A 23 5.27 -0.66 11.48
N ASN A 24 4.44 -1.27 12.32
CA ASN A 24 4.33 -0.86 13.71
C ASN A 24 5.66 -1.00 14.46
N GLU A 25 6.43 -2.03 14.16
CA GLU A 25 7.74 -2.26 14.79
C GLU A 25 8.73 -1.13 14.51
N ILE A 26 8.65 -0.50 13.34
CA ILE A 26 9.52 0.63 13.00
C ILE A 26 8.89 1.98 13.35
N GLY A 27 7.80 1.98 14.10
CA GLY A 27 7.19 3.19 14.61
C GLY A 27 6.08 3.80 13.78
N ILE A 28 5.63 3.12 12.73
CA ILE A 28 4.53 3.61 11.89
C ILE A 28 3.21 3.16 12.53
N LYS A 29 2.38 4.11 12.92
CA LYS A 29 1.11 3.83 13.58
C LYS A 29 -0.11 4.22 12.77
N GLY A 30 0.00 5.25 11.94
CA GLY A 30 -1.10 5.72 11.11
C GLY A 30 -1.07 5.07 9.74
N ILE A 31 -1.92 4.08 9.52
CA ILE A 31 -2.02 3.38 8.25
C ILE A 31 -3.48 3.37 7.83
N THR A 32 -3.75 3.85 6.61
CA THR A 32 -5.09 3.76 6.02
C THR A 32 -5.13 2.55 5.11
N VAL A 33 -6.15 1.73 5.25
CA VAL A 33 -6.29 0.48 4.51
C VAL A 33 -7.56 0.52 3.69
N SER A 34 -7.46 0.14 2.42
CA SER A 34 -8.61 0.02 1.52
C SER A 34 -8.55 -1.33 0.82
N GLU A 35 -9.71 -1.93 0.61
CA GLU A 35 -9.85 -3.07 -0.27
C GLU A 35 -10.03 -2.56 -1.69
N VAL A 36 -9.21 -3.05 -2.61
CA VAL A 36 -9.25 -2.64 -4.01
C VAL A 36 -9.19 -3.86 -4.89
N LYS A 37 -9.49 -3.66 -6.17
CA LYS A 37 -9.36 -4.72 -7.17
C LYS A 37 -8.22 -4.36 -8.10
N GLY A 38 -7.27 -5.28 -8.23
CA GLY A 38 -6.15 -5.13 -9.14
C GLY A 38 -6.49 -5.65 -10.53
N PHE A 39 -5.94 -4.97 -11.52
CA PHE A 39 -6.03 -5.38 -12.91
C PHE A 39 -4.65 -5.25 -13.52
N GLY A 40 -4.08 -6.35 -13.95
CA GLY A 40 -2.71 -6.33 -14.44
C GLY A 40 -2.29 -7.62 -15.10
N ARG A 41 -0.99 -7.88 -15.07
CA ARG A 41 -0.41 -9.05 -15.71
C ARG A 41 -0.67 -10.36 -14.98
N GLN A 42 -1.11 -10.27 -13.75
CA GLN A 42 -1.49 -11.46 -13.00
C GLN A 42 -2.70 -12.06 -13.67
N LYS A 43 -2.59 -13.29 -14.12
CA LYS A 43 -3.72 -13.98 -14.74
C LYS A 43 -4.66 -14.43 -13.64
N GLY A 44 -5.91 -14.03 -13.74
CA GLY A 44 -7.00 -14.64 -13.01
C GLY A 44 -7.29 -16.01 -13.59
N HIS A 45 -8.33 -16.64 -13.09
CA HIS A 45 -8.79 -17.88 -13.67
C HIS A 45 -9.64 -17.62 -14.92
N THR A 46 -9.71 -18.62 -15.77
CA THR A 46 -10.55 -18.56 -16.97
C THR A 46 -11.94 -19.11 -16.64
N GLU A 47 -12.96 -18.40 -17.06
CA GLU A 47 -14.34 -18.81 -16.89
C GLU A 47 -15.04 -18.93 -18.22
N LEU A 48 -15.98 -19.88 -18.31
CA LEU A 48 -16.86 -20.03 -19.48
C LEU A 48 -18.17 -19.30 -19.21
N TYR A 49 -18.54 -18.43 -20.13
CA TYR A 49 -19.81 -17.72 -20.06
C TYR A 49 -20.44 -17.70 -21.44
N ARG A 50 -21.63 -18.32 -21.57
CA ARG A 50 -22.36 -18.44 -22.83
C ARG A 50 -21.51 -19.06 -23.95
N GLY A 51 -20.68 -20.03 -23.62
CA GLY A 51 -19.82 -20.69 -24.57
C GLY A 51 -18.56 -19.92 -24.94
N ALA A 52 -18.35 -18.77 -24.38
CA ALA A 52 -17.13 -17.97 -24.56
C ALA A 52 -16.26 -18.05 -23.32
N GLU A 53 -14.97 -18.07 -23.57
CA GLU A 53 -13.98 -18.12 -22.50
C GLU A 53 -13.57 -16.71 -22.09
N TYR A 54 -13.65 -16.40 -20.80
CA TYR A 54 -13.24 -15.12 -20.24
C TYR A 54 -12.09 -15.28 -19.28
N VAL A 55 -11.11 -14.40 -19.39
CA VAL A 55 -10.05 -14.30 -18.42
C VAL A 55 -10.49 -13.29 -17.36
N VAL A 56 -10.56 -13.73 -16.11
CA VAL A 56 -10.91 -12.85 -15.00
C VAL A 56 -9.64 -12.16 -14.53
N ASP A 57 -9.52 -10.87 -14.84
CA ASP A 57 -8.31 -10.09 -14.55
C ASP A 57 -8.39 -9.31 -13.25
N PHE A 58 -9.60 -9.15 -12.69
CA PHE A 58 -9.78 -8.42 -11.45
C PHE A 58 -9.52 -9.33 -10.26
N LEU A 59 -8.52 -8.99 -9.49
CA LEU A 59 -8.15 -9.74 -8.29
C LEU A 59 -8.19 -8.81 -7.09
N PRO A 60 -8.63 -9.34 -5.93
CA PRO A 60 -8.63 -8.53 -4.72
C PRO A 60 -7.21 -8.17 -4.31
N LYS A 61 -7.04 -6.94 -3.90
CA LYS A 61 -5.80 -6.39 -3.37
C LYS A 61 -6.10 -5.51 -2.17
N ILE A 62 -5.09 -5.25 -1.40
CA ILE A 62 -5.17 -4.28 -0.31
C ILE A 62 -4.28 -3.10 -0.67
N LYS A 63 -4.82 -1.90 -0.50
CA LYS A 63 -4.04 -0.67 -0.64
C LYS A 63 -3.79 -0.08 0.73
N LEU A 64 -2.52 0.15 1.03
CA LEU A 64 -2.08 0.85 2.23
C LEU A 64 -1.67 2.25 1.85
N GLU A 65 -2.09 3.24 2.65
CA GLU A 65 -1.63 4.61 2.51
C GLU A 65 -0.94 5.01 3.79
N ILE A 66 0.30 5.47 3.67
CA ILE A 66 1.13 5.82 4.81
C ILE A 66 1.78 7.16 4.51
N ILE A 67 1.67 8.10 5.43
CA ILE A 67 2.34 9.38 5.34
C ILE A 67 3.54 9.36 6.28
N VAL A 68 4.71 9.63 5.73
CA VAL A 68 5.96 9.57 6.49
C VAL A 68 6.82 10.78 6.22
N SER A 69 7.68 11.11 7.16
CA SER A 69 8.76 12.05 6.91
C SER A 69 9.80 11.41 6.00
N ASP A 70 10.56 12.22 5.29
CA ASP A 70 11.61 11.73 4.40
C ASP A 70 12.59 10.80 5.11
N SER A 71 12.86 11.06 6.38
CA SER A 71 13.83 10.27 7.15
C SER A 71 13.42 8.81 7.35
N LEU A 72 12.12 8.53 7.29
CA LEU A 72 11.59 7.17 7.48
C LEU A 72 11.23 6.48 6.16
N LEU A 73 11.32 7.19 5.06
CA LEU A 73 10.83 6.68 3.78
C LEU A 73 11.47 5.35 3.37
N ASP A 74 12.79 5.29 3.41
CA ASP A 74 13.51 4.08 2.98
C ASP A 74 13.20 2.90 3.89
N ASP A 75 13.09 3.13 5.19
CA ASP A 75 12.74 2.07 6.14
C ASP A 75 11.35 1.52 5.87
N VAL A 76 10.39 2.40 5.56
CA VAL A 76 9.03 1.98 5.22
C VAL A 76 9.01 1.17 3.93
N ILE A 77 9.67 1.66 2.88
CA ILE A 77 9.74 0.95 1.61
C ILE A 77 10.36 -0.43 1.78
N ASN A 78 11.50 -0.50 2.45
CA ASN A 78 12.21 -1.75 2.65
C ASN A 78 11.40 -2.74 3.48
N THR A 79 10.71 -2.25 4.51
CA THR A 79 9.85 -3.09 5.35
C THR A 79 8.71 -3.70 4.54
N ILE A 80 8.03 -2.88 3.73
CA ILE A 80 6.93 -3.38 2.90
C ILE A 80 7.44 -4.39 1.87
N MET A 81 8.54 -4.06 1.18
CA MET A 81 9.11 -4.96 0.18
C MET A 81 9.46 -6.32 0.79
N LYS A 82 10.19 -6.31 1.87
CA LYS A 82 10.66 -7.52 2.53
C LYS A 82 9.49 -8.38 3.02
N THR A 83 8.46 -7.74 3.56
CA THR A 83 7.34 -8.44 4.18
C THR A 83 6.31 -8.91 3.16
N ALA A 84 6.00 -8.09 2.15
CA ALA A 84 4.95 -8.38 1.18
C ALA A 84 5.43 -9.25 0.02
N GLN A 85 6.73 -9.35 -0.20
CA GLN A 85 7.28 -10.07 -1.33
C GLN A 85 7.12 -11.59 -1.19
N THR A 86 6.56 -12.21 -2.22
CA THR A 86 6.51 -13.69 -2.34
C THR A 86 7.42 -14.20 -3.45
N GLY A 87 7.86 -13.31 -4.32
CA GLY A 87 8.64 -13.66 -5.51
C GLY A 87 7.78 -14.08 -6.69
N ARG A 88 6.46 -13.99 -6.56
CA ARG A 88 5.52 -14.38 -7.61
C ARG A 88 4.86 -13.17 -8.22
N ILE A 89 4.32 -13.35 -9.43
CA ILE A 89 3.53 -12.34 -10.10
C ILE A 89 2.36 -11.94 -9.18
N GLY A 90 2.08 -10.64 -9.13
CA GLY A 90 0.98 -10.12 -8.32
C GLY A 90 1.37 -9.68 -6.93
N ASP A 91 2.65 -9.66 -6.60
CA ASP A 91 3.11 -9.16 -5.30
C ASP A 91 2.73 -7.70 -5.07
N GLY A 92 2.55 -6.94 -6.14
CA GLY A 92 2.10 -5.56 -6.04
C GLY A 92 3.19 -4.55 -6.30
N LYS A 93 2.87 -3.31 -5.98
CA LYS A 93 3.75 -2.17 -6.24
C LYS A 93 3.66 -1.17 -5.10
N ILE A 94 4.72 -0.39 -4.97
CA ILE A 94 4.76 0.73 -4.05
C ILE A 94 4.92 2.00 -4.86
N PHE A 95 4.08 2.99 -4.58
CA PHE A 95 4.13 4.30 -5.21
C PHE A 95 4.48 5.34 -4.15
N VAL A 96 5.37 6.24 -4.50
CA VAL A 96 5.80 7.30 -3.59
C VAL A 96 5.54 8.64 -4.25
N THR A 97 4.87 9.53 -3.53
CA THR A 97 4.62 10.90 -4.00
C THR A 97 5.01 11.90 -2.93
N ASP A 98 5.38 13.09 -3.37
CA ASP A 98 5.61 14.20 -2.46
C ASP A 98 4.28 14.64 -1.88
N LEU A 99 4.23 14.83 -0.58
CA LEU A 99 3.05 15.34 0.10
C LEU A 99 3.24 16.82 0.37
N VAL A 100 2.33 17.63 -0.17
CA VAL A 100 2.42 19.09 -0.02
C VAL A 100 2.12 19.50 1.42
N ASP A 101 1.11 18.91 2.03
CA ASP A 101 0.72 19.24 3.40
C ASP A 101 -0.13 18.13 4.00
N ALA A 102 -0.23 18.14 5.31
CA ALA A 102 -1.12 17.30 6.08
C ALA A 102 -1.71 18.16 7.20
N ILE A 103 -2.99 18.01 7.47
CA ILE A 103 -3.67 18.77 8.51
C ILE A 103 -4.42 17.78 9.38
N ARG A 104 -4.18 17.81 10.69
CA ARG A 104 -4.91 16.98 11.64
C ARG A 104 -6.25 17.66 11.93
N ILE A 105 -7.33 16.96 11.66
CA ILE A 105 -8.68 17.53 11.77
C ILE A 105 -8.98 17.98 13.20
N ARG A 106 -8.62 17.15 14.19
CA ARG A 106 -8.96 17.45 15.59
C ARG A 106 -8.26 18.68 16.13
N THR A 107 -7.00 18.89 15.75
CA THR A 107 -6.16 19.94 16.36
C THR A 107 -5.83 21.09 15.44
N GLY A 108 -5.96 20.89 14.13
CA GLY A 108 -5.53 21.88 13.13
C GLY A 108 -4.02 21.92 12.93
N GLU A 109 -3.26 21.05 13.58
CA GLU A 109 -1.81 20.96 13.36
C GLU A 109 -1.51 20.60 11.91
N ARG A 110 -0.42 21.15 11.39
CA ARG A 110 -0.02 20.98 10.00
C ARG A 110 1.39 20.45 9.88
N GLY A 111 1.69 19.86 8.70
CA GLY A 111 3.01 19.37 8.39
C GLY A 111 3.34 18.11 9.17
N GLU A 112 4.60 17.95 9.57
CA GLU A 112 5.06 16.76 10.31
C GLU A 112 4.30 16.54 11.61
N GLU A 113 3.86 17.60 12.27
CA GLU A 113 3.11 17.49 13.52
C GLU A 113 1.74 16.84 13.33
N ALA A 114 1.22 16.86 12.11
CA ALA A 114 -0.08 16.28 11.79
C ALA A 114 0.00 14.76 11.50
N VAL A 115 1.21 14.24 11.37
CA VAL A 115 1.42 12.85 10.93
C VAL A 115 1.67 11.91 12.08
#